data_78b11dd8e135fac9e112346cab658043
#
_entry.id   78b11dd8e135fac9e112346cab658043
#
_cell.length_a   1.000
_cell.length_b   1.000
_cell.length_c   1.000
_cell.angle_alpha   90.00
_cell.angle_beta   90.00
_cell.angle_gamma   90.00
#
_symmetry.space_group_name_H-M   'P 1'
#
loop_
_entity.id
_entity.type
_entity.pdbx_description
1 polymer ?
#
loop_
_entity_poly.entity_id
_entity_poly.type
_entity_poly.pdbx_seq_one_letter_code
_entity_poly.pdbx_strand_id
1 'polypeptide(L)'
;WLPLIHEGKYYIPSNDFSCMISTEMFEEVFLPGIIDECRFLDRTIYHLDGPGALRHLDVLLDIPELDAVQWVPGAGNEGFSRWIEVYKRIQAAGKGIHIVSIELGDLPLLFEELRPEGIFLTNVRGVADRETAEAVLRRVERWE
;
A
#
# COMPACT_ATOMS: atom_id res chain seq x y z
N TRP A 1 -7.19 6.81 -10.82
CA TRP A 1 -6.09 6.69 -9.84
C TRP A 1 -6.05 5.33 -9.15
N LEU A 2 -7.17 4.91 -8.54
CA LEU A 2 -7.37 3.55 -8.08
C LEU A 2 -8.63 2.97 -8.70
N PRO A 3 -8.59 1.79 -9.30
CA PRO A 3 -9.74 1.13 -9.89
C PRO A 3 -10.56 0.41 -8.78
N LEU A 4 -10.96 1.17 -7.75
CA LEU A 4 -11.78 0.70 -6.64
C LEU A 4 -13.11 1.46 -6.60
N ILE A 5 -14.16 0.73 -6.27
CA ILE A 5 -15.50 1.28 -6.05
C ILE A 5 -15.96 0.80 -4.67
N HIS A 6 -16.53 1.71 -3.88
CA HIS A 6 -17.11 1.42 -2.57
C HIS A 6 -18.50 2.08 -2.48
N GLU A 7 -19.45 1.44 -1.80
CA GLU A 7 -20.82 1.97 -1.65
C GLU A 7 -20.89 3.16 -0.68
N GLY A 8 -19.98 3.21 0.27
CA GLY A 8 -19.87 4.30 1.25
C GLY A 8 -18.84 5.37 0.84
N LYS A 9 -18.49 6.22 1.81
CA LYS A 9 -17.47 7.23 1.64
C LYS A 9 -16.09 6.56 1.59
N TYR A 10 -15.42 6.69 0.48
CA TYR A 10 -14.08 6.15 0.27
C TYR A 10 -13.16 7.23 -0.29
N TYR A 11 -11.98 7.33 0.26
CA TYR A 11 -10.94 8.19 -0.26
C TYR A 11 -9.52 7.68 0.11
N ILE A 12 -8.53 8.37 -0.44
CA ILE A 12 -7.11 8.08 -0.24
C ILE A 12 -6.47 9.30 0.41
N PRO A 13 -6.45 9.36 1.76
CA PRO A 13 -5.69 10.38 2.46
C PRO A 13 -4.23 10.37 2.05
N SER A 14 -3.64 11.54 1.88
CA SER A 14 -2.23 11.67 1.51
C SER A 14 -1.60 12.93 2.07
N ASN A 15 -0.30 12.89 2.28
CA ASN A 15 0.51 14.06 2.59
C ASN A 15 1.90 13.90 1.97
N ASP A 16 2.04 14.23 0.69
CA ASP A 16 3.30 14.10 -0.05
C ASP A 16 4.42 14.99 0.53
N PHE A 17 4.03 16.08 1.18
CA PHE A 17 4.96 16.95 1.90
C PHE A 17 5.63 16.27 3.10
N SER A 18 5.07 15.17 3.61
CA SER A 18 5.57 14.45 4.78
C SER A 18 7.02 13.96 4.62
N CYS A 19 7.45 13.67 3.40
CA CYS A 19 8.83 13.27 3.12
C CYS A 19 9.88 14.35 3.47
N MET A 20 9.47 15.61 3.65
CA MET A 20 10.32 16.78 3.88
C MET A 20 10.32 17.27 5.35
N ILE A 21 9.52 16.68 6.22
CA ILE A 21 9.35 17.12 7.61
C ILE A 21 9.75 16.03 8.60
N SER A 22 10.03 16.44 9.85
CA SER A 22 10.33 15.48 10.92
C SER A 22 9.08 14.73 11.38
N THR A 23 9.29 13.64 12.12
CA THR A 23 8.18 12.87 12.71
C THR A 23 7.37 13.71 13.70
N GLU A 24 8.04 14.51 14.52
CA GLU A 24 7.39 15.40 15.48
C GLU A 24 6.48 16.43 14.79
N MET A 25 6.96 17.05 13.71
CA MET A 25 6.15 18.00 12.93
C MET A 25 4.96 17.30 12.26
N PHE A 26 5.16 16.08 11.77
CA PHE A 26 4.09 15.30 11.18
C PHE A 26 3.02 14.97 12.22
N GLU A 27 3.42 14.48 13.38
CA GLU A 27 2.51 14.12 14.47
C GLU A 27 1.74 15.32 15.04
N GLU A 28 2.41 16.45 15.18
CA GLU A 28 1.79 17.66 15.77
C GLU A 28 0.84 18.36 14.78
N VAL A 29 1.23 18.45 13.50
CA VAL A 29 0.54 19.34 12.55
C VAL A 29 -0.39 18.58 11.61
N PHE A 30 0.02 17.41 11.10
CA PHE A 30 -0.69 16.72 10.00
C PHE A 30 -1.47 15.50 10.48
N LEU A 31 -0.91 14.71 11.38
CA LEU A 31 -1.52 13.47 11.85
C LEU A 31 -2.95 13.64 12.38
N PRO A 32 -3.28 14.70 13.15
CA PRO A 32 -4.65 14.92 13.61
C PRO A 32 -5.66 15.05 12.48
N GLY A 33 -5.32 15.77 11.41
CA GLY A 33 -6.17 15.91 10.23
C GLY A 33 -6.35 14.58 9.48
N ILE A 34 -5.29 13.79 9.36
CA ILE A 34 -5.35 12.45 8.73
C ILE A 34 -6.26 11.52 9.54
N ILE A 35 -6.18 11.55 10.86
CA ILE A 35 -7.06 10.78 11.75
C ILE A 35 -8.52 11.20 11.55
N ASP A 36 -8.80 12.50 11.47
CA ASP A 36 -10.16 13.01 11.24
C ASP A 36 -10.70 12.60 9.86
N GLU A 37 -9.86 12.59 8.82
CA GLU A 37 -10.22 12.05 7.51
C GLU A 37 -10.55 10.56 7.57
N CYS A 38 -9.72 9.76 8.25
CA CYS A 38 -9.96 8.32 8.42
C CYS A 38 -11.28 8.06 9.17
N ARG A 39 -11.61 8.85 10.19
CA ARG A 39 -12.87 8.74 10.95
C ARG A 39 -14.10 9.15 10.15
N PHE A 40 -13.94 10.11 9.23
CA PHE A 40 -15.04 10.57 8.38
C PHE A 40 -15.38 9.58 7.26
N LEU A 41 -14.42 8.80 6.82
CA LEU A 41 -14.53 7.86 5.71
C LEU A 41 -14.93 6.46 6.20
N ASP A 42 -15.69 5.75 5.41
CA ASP A 42 -16.06 4.36 5.68
C ASP A 42 -14.93 3.39 5.31
N ARG A 43 -14.07 3.78 4.35
CA ARG A 43 -12.86 3.05 3.95
C ARG A 43 -11.77 3.99 3.50
N THR A 44 -10.53 3.66 3.87
CA THR A 44 -9.36 4.48 3.62
C THR A 44 -8.17 3.67 3.14
N ILE A 45 -7.41 4.24 2.21
CA ILE A 45 -6.08 3.75 1.84
C ILE A 45 -5.13 4.94 1.91
N TYR A 46 -4.20 4.96 2.85
CA TYR A 46 -3.24 6.06 2.93
C TYR A 46 -2.18 5.95 1.85
N HIS A 47 -2.00 7.03 1.07
CA HIS A 47 -0.92 7.15 0.09
C HIS A 47 0.37 7.55 0.79
N LEU A 48 1.32 6.61 0.87
CA LEU A 48 2.64 6.82 1.45
C LEU A 48 3.67 6.88 0.33
N ASP A 49 4.21 8.08 0.05
CA ASP A 49 5.08 8.35 -1.10
C ASP A 49 6.53 8.63 -0.70
N GLY A 50 7.40 7.82 -1.24
CA GLY A 50 8.85 7.98 -1.15
C GLY A 50 9.51 7.50 0.14
N PRO A 51 10.80 7.10 0.07
CA PRO A 51 11.51 6.57 1.24
C PRO A 51 11.60 7.55 2.41
N GLY A 52 11.56 8.86 2.14
CA GLY A 52 11.55 9.89 3.17
C GLY A 52 10.31 9.86 4.05
N ALA A 53 9.17 9.41 3.53
CA ALA A 53 7.92 9.32 4.28
C ALA A 53 7.82 8.06 5.16
N LEU A 54 8.68 7.05 4.97
CA LEU A 54 8.67 5.82 5.78
C LEU A 54 8.89 6.05 7.28
N ARG A 55 9.49 7.18 7.65
CA ARG A 55 9.65 7.55 9.08
C ARG A 55 8.32 7.75 9.80
N HIS A 56 7.24 7.97 9.06
CA HIS A 56 5.90 8.18 9.60
C HIS A 56 5.04 6.91 9.56
N LEU A 57 5.55 5.80 9.03
CA LEU A 57 4.78 4.57 8.84
C LEU A 57 4.19 4.06 10.16
N ASP A 58 4.95 4.04 11.25
CA ASP A 58 4.48 3.48 12.51
C ASP A 58 3.29 4.26 13.07
N VAL A 59 3.36 5.60 13.11
CA VAL A 59 2.25 6.42 13.61
C VAL A 59 1.02 6.36 12.71
N LEU A 60 1.19 6.10 11.42
CA LEU A 60 0.08 5.84 10.49
C LEU A 60 -0.56 4.49 10.75
N LEU A 61 0.25 3.45 10.99
CA LEU A 61 -0.25 2.10 11.29
C LEU A 61 -1.01 2.03 12.62
N ASP A 62 -0.71 2.93 13.56
CA ASP A 62 -1.40 3.07 14.84
C ASP A 62 -2.80 3.71 14.73
N ILE A 63 -3.19 4.26 13.57
CA ILE A 63 -4.54 4.81 13.35
C ILE A 63 -5.53 3.65 13.24
N PRO A 64 -6.49 3.46 14.19
CA PRO A 64 -7.40 2.33 14.15
C PRO A 64 -8.30 2.33 12.91
N GLU A 65 -8.74 3.52 12.48
CA GLU A 65 -9.67 3.71 11.37
C GLU A 65 -9.01 3.67 9.98
N LEU A 66 -7.67 3.56 9.91
CA LEU A 66 -6.98 3.34 8.64
C LEU A 66 -7.11 1.87 8.22
N ASP A 67 -7.64 1.62 7.02
CA ASP A 67 -7.83 0.25 6.52
C ASP A 67 -6.59 -0.31 5.81
N ALA A 68 -5.92 0.50 5.01
CA ALA A 68 -4.80 0.05 4.18
C ALA A 68 -3.76 1.15 3.91
N VAL A 69 -2.58 0.73 3.47
CA VAL A 69 -1.51 1.62 3.02
C VAL A 69 -1.14 1.28 1.58
N GLN A 70 -1.12 2.30 0.73
CA GLN A 70 -0.49 2.26 -0.58
C GLN A 70 0.95 2.71 -0.44
N TRP A 71 1.90 1.80 -0.67
CA TRP A 71 3.32 2.16 -0.70
C TRP A 71 3.77 2.50 -2.11
N VAL A 72 4.28 3.71 -2.32
CA VAL A 72 4.87 4.19 -3.58
C VAL A 72 6.33 4.57 -3.33
N PRO A 73 7.29 3.78 -3.82
CA PRO A 73 8.71 4.00 -3.51
C PRO A 73 9.32 5.22 -4.22
N GLY A 74 8.62 5.77 -5.23
CA GLY A 74 9.13 6.86 -6.04
C GLY A 74 10.18 6.44 -7.08
N ALA A 75 10.47 7.35 -8.01
CA ALA A 75 11.38 7.10 -9.12
C ALA A 75 12.79 6.72 -8.64
N GLY A 76 13.39 5.70 -9.23
CA GLY A 76 14.71 5.16 -8.88
C GLY A 76 14.74 4.29 -7.63
N ASN A 77 13.60 4.08 -6.99
CA ASN A 77 13.45 3.21 -5.81
C ASN A 77 12.51 2.03 -6.06
N GLU A 78 12.16 1.78 -7.30
CA GLU A 78 11.28 0.70 -7.72
C GLU A 78 11.88 -0.67 -7.35
N GLY A 79 11.10 -1.72 -7.50
CA GLY A 79 11.46 -3.09 -7.20
C GLY A 79 10.77 -3.60 -5.95
N PHE A 80 9.89 -4.59 -6.15
CA PHE A 80 9.07 -5.18 -5.10
C PHE A 80 9.92 -5.75 -3.96
N SER A 81 10.96 -6.53 -4.31
CA SER A 81 11.84 -7.22 -3.35
C SER A 81 12.52 -6.28 -2.35
N ARG A 82 12.79 -5.05 -2.77
CA ARG A 82 13.42 -4.02 -1.92
C ARG A 82 12.56 -3.62 -0.72
N TRP A 83 11.24 -3.75 -0.83
CA TRP A 83 10.27 -3.20 0.12
C TRP A 83 9.49 -4.28 0.87
N ILE A 84 9.90 -5.53 0.80
CA ILE A 84 9.25 -6.66 1.50
C ILE A 84 9.05 -6.36 2.98
N GLU A 85 10.04 -5.82 3.67
CA GLU A 85 9.93 -5.51 5.10
C GLU A 85 8.90 -4.40 5.39
N VAL A 86 8.73 -3.45 4.48
CA VAL A 86 7.66 -2.43 4.58
C VAL A 86 6.29 -3.11 4.50
N TYR A 87 6.10 -3.97 3.51
CA TYR A 87 4.84 -4.71 3.36
C TYR A 87 4.55 -5.63 4.56
N LYS A 88 5.57 -6.34 5.06
CA LYS A 88 5.42 -7.17 6.28
C LYS A 88 4.99 -6.35 7.50
N ARG A 89 5.57 -5.15 7.68
CA ARG A 89 5.17 -4.25 8.78
C ARG A 89 3.70 -3.84 8.68
N ILE A 90 3.26 -3.44 7.48
CA ILE A 90 1.87 -3.06 7.23
C ILE A 90 0.94 -4.24 7.54
N GLN A 91 1.26 -5.43 7.04
CA GLN A 91 0.46 -6.63 7.26
C GLN A 91 0.47 -7.08 8.74
N ALA A 92 1.60 -6.93 9.45
CA ALA A 92 1.71 -7.24 10.87
C ALA A 92 0.83 -6.32 11.74
N ALA A 93 0.64 -5.07 11.31
CA ALA A 93 -0.29 -4.12 11.93
C ALA A 93 -1.77 -4.39 11.61
N GLY A 94 -2.07 -5.45 10.85
CA GLY A 94 -3.43 -5.82 10.47
C GLY A 94 -4.04 -4.92 9.38
N LYS A 95 -3.22 -4.12 8.69
CA LYS A 95 -3.68 -3.24 7.62
C LYS A 95 -3.56 -3.91 6.25
N GLY A 96 -4.44 -3.52 5.33
CA GLY A 96 -4.34 -3.91 3.93
C GLY A 96 -3.13 -3.25 3.24
N ILE A 97 -2.69 -3.87 2.16
CA ILE A 97 -1.54 -3.40 1.37
C ILE A 97 -2.01 -3.16 -0.07
N HIS A 98 -1.82 -1.95 -0.57
CA HIS A 98 -1.94 -1.70 -1.99
C HIS A 98 -0.55 -1.70 -2.65
N ILE A 99 -0.29 -2.71 -3.46
CA ILE A 99 0.91 -2.84 -4.29
C ILE A 99 0.58 -2.26 -5.67
N VAL A 100 1.12 -1.09 -5.97
CA VAL A 100 0.80 -0.34 -7.19
C VAL A 100 1.29 -1.07 -8.45
N SER A 101 2.47 -1.69 -8.36
CA SER A 101 3.05 -2.42 -9.47
C SER A 101 4.06 -3.46 -9.00
N ILE A 102 4.05 -4.62 -9.67
CA ILE A 102 5.01 -5.71 -9.44
C ILE A 102 5.42 -6.30 -10.79
N GLU A 103 6.66 -6.77 -10.90
CA GLU A 103 7.07 -7.54 -12.07
C GLU A 103 6.51 -8.97 -11.99
N LEU A 104 6.17 -9.55 -13.15
CA LEU A 104 5.70 -10.96 -13.23
C LEU A 104 6.68 -11.93 -12.54
N GLY A 105 7.98 -11.65 -12.64
CA GLY A 105 9.02 -12.45 -12.01
C GLY A 105 9.08 -12.37 -10.49
N ASP A 106 8.47 -11.34 -9.87
CA ASP A 106 8.44 -11.15 -8.42
C ASP A 106 7.23 -11.82 -7.74
N LEU A 107 6.28 -12.37 -8.50
CA LEU A 107 5.10 -13.06 -7.95
C LEU A 107 5.46 -14.22 -7.00
N PRO A 108 6.45 -15.09 -7.29
CA PRO A 108 6.85 -16.12 -6.33
C PRO A 108 7.27 -15.55 -4.97
N LEU A 109 8.04 -14.46 -4.99
CA LEU A 109 8.46 -13.78 -3.76
C LEU A 109 7.27 -13.18 -3.00
N LEU A 110 6.29 -12.60 -3.73
CA LEU A 110 5.05 -12.11 -3.12
C LEU A 110 4.32 -13.22 -2.35
N PHE A 111 4.15 -14.39 -2.97
CA PHE A 111 3.42 -15.52 -2.38
C PHE A 111 4.18 -16.17 -1.20
N GLU A 112 5.52 -16.17 -1.24
CA GLU A 112 6.35 -16.69 -0.18
C GLU A 112 6.37 -15.79 1.06
N GLU A 113 6.43 -14.47 0.85
CA GLU A 113 6.75 -13.52 1.91
C GLU A 113 5.52 -12.86 2.55
N LEU A 114 4.40 -12.81 1.84
CA LEU A 114 3.19 -12.15 2.31
C LEU A 114 1.99 -13.11 2.33
N ARG A 115 1.04 -12.84 3.23
CA ARG A 115 -0.24 -13.54 3.27
C ARG A 115 -1.21 -12.91 2.26
N PRO A 116 -2.15 -13.67 1.68
CA PRO A 116 -3.09 -13.15 0.67
C PRO A 116 -4.07 -12.11 1.21
N GLU A 117 -4.41 -12.17 2.50
CA GLU A 117 -5.45 -11.31 3.08
C GLU A 117 -5.03 -9.85 3.06
N GLY A 118 -5.90 -9.01 2.52
CA GLY A 118 -5.70 -7.56 2.47
C GLY A 118 -4.75 -7.08 1.38
N ILE A 119 -4.27 -7.97 0.49
CA ILE A 119 -3.45 -7.54 -0.66
C ILE A 119 -4.35 -7.04 -1.78
N PHE A 120 -4.09 -5.83 -2.23
CA PHE A 120 -4.62 -5.26 -3.45
C PHE A 120 -3.48 -5.00 -4.44
N LEU A 121 -3.48 -5.74 -5.53
CA LEU A 121 -2.48 -5.67 -6.58
C LEU A 121 -3.09 -5.02 -7.83
N THR A 122 -2.58 -3.85 -8.23
CA THR A 122 -3.18 -3.10 -9.34
C THR A 122 -2.56 -3.46 -10.69
N ASN A 123 -1.26 -3.66 -10.74
CA ASN A 123 -0.57 -3.86 -12.01
C ASN A 123 0.54 -4.91 -11.89
N VAL A 124 0.50 -5.89 -12.79
CA VAL A 124 1.57 -6.89 -12.97
C VAL A 124 2.23 -6.62 -14.31
N ARG A 125 3.45 -6.08 -14.28
CA ARG A 125 4.23 -5.81 -15.48
C ARG A 125 4.81 -7.09 -16.07
N GLY A 126 5.04 -7.10 -17.38
CA GLY A 126 5.54 -8.29 -18.09
C GLY A 126 4.45 -9.24 -18.57
N VAL A 127 3.17 -8.92 -18.36
CA VAL A 127 2.03 -9.65 -18.91
C VAL A 127 1.80 -9.16 -20.34
N ALA A 128 2.15 -10.00 -21.33
CA ALA A 128 2.15 -9.61 -22.74
C ALA A 128 0.88 -10.05 -23.50
N ASP A 129 0.16 -11.04 -23.00
CA ASP A 129 -0.97 -11.66 -23.66
C ASP A 129 -2.03 -12.17 -22.68
N ARG A 130 -3.15 -12.60 -23.22
CA ARG A 130 -4.30 -13.10 -22.45
C ARG A 130 -3.96 -14.39 -21.68
N GLU A 131 -3.20 -15.30 -22.28
CA GLU A 131 -2.85 -16.57 -21.64
C GLU A 131 -2.02 -16.35 -20.40
N THR A 132 -1.02 -15.47 -20.50
CA THR A 132 -0.20 -15.04 -19.35
C THR A 132 -1.05 -14.36 -18.28
N ALA A 133 -1.98 -13.48 -18.67
CA ALA A 133 -2.88 -12.82 -17.74
C ALA A 133 -3.76 -13.82 -16.96
N GLU A 134 -4.36 -14.79 -17.67
CA GLU A 134 -5.16 -15.85 -17.05
C GLU A 134 -4.32 -16.76 -16.14
N ALA A 135 -3.05 -17.00 -16.49
CA ALA A 135 -2.12 -17.75 -15.64
C ALA A 135 -1.80 -16.98 -14.34
N VAL A 136 -1.58 -15.66 -14.44
CA VAL A 136 -1.37 -14.79 -13.26
C VAL A 136 -2.59 -14.82 -12.34
N LEU A 137 -3.80 -14.67 -12.90
CA LEU A 137 -5.04 -14.71 -12.10
C LEU A 137 -5.17 -16.03 -11.32
N ARG A 138 -4.95 -17.16 -12.00
CA ARG A 138 -4.99 -18.48 -11.34
C ARG A 138 -3.97 -18.62 -10.21
N ARG A 139 -2.77 -18.07 -10.38
CA ARG A 139 -1.72 -18.07 -9.34
C ARG A 139 -2.11 -17.20 -8.14
N VAL A 140 -2.64 -16.00 -8.39
CA VAL A 140 -3.10 -15.11 -7.33
C VAL A 140 -4.28 -15.72 -6.55
N GLU A 141 -5.24 -16.37 -7.26
CA GLU A 141 -6.37 -17.06 -6.62
C GLU A 141 -5.94 -18.20 -5.70
N ARG A 142 -4.85 -18.91 -6.05
CA ARG A 142 -4.30 -20.01 -5.25
C ARG A 142 -3.23 -19.60 -4.26
N TRP A 143 -2.70 -18.41 -4.44
CA TRP A 143 -1.55 -17.87 -3.72
C TRP A 143 -0.29 -18.75 -3.82
N GLU A 144 0.10 -19.09 -5.07
CA GLU A 144 1.24 -19.98 -5.38
C GLU A 144 2.04 -19.54 -6.64
#